data_6a27415c81d59356f9e828dda41eb79e
#
_entry.id   6a27415c81d59356f9e828dda41eb79e
#
_cell.length_a   1.000
_cell.length_b   1.000
_cell.length_c   1.000
_cell.angle_alpha   90.00
_cell.angle_beta   90.00
_cell.angle_gamma   90.00
#
_symmetry.space_group_name_H-M   'P 1'
#
loop_
_entity.id
_entity.type
_entity.pdbx_description
1 polymer ?
#
loop_
_entity_poly.entity_id
_entity_poly.type
_entity_poly.pdbx_seq_one_letter_code
_entity_poly.pdbx_strand_id
1 'polypeptide(L)'
;MNAALALLRRDIALAFREGGAIGVALGFYLMVIAIAPFGLGPDINLLARVAPGLLWIALLLAALLSADRIFHNDYEDGSLDVLSMGPVPLAAVAASKSLAHWATTCVPLALLAPVLGLLLNFPIDAIPLLVLTMLVGTPAVSFIASIGASLTLGSVSYTHL
;
A
#
# COMPACT_ATOMS: atom_id res chain seq x y z
N MET A 1 2.38 4.43 -27.71
CA MET A 1 2.46 4.04 -26.29
C MET A 1 1.55 4.99 -25.52
N ASN A 2 0.53 4.49 -24.86
CA ASN A 2 -0.45 5.36 -24.21
C ASN A 2 0.22 6.17 -23.08
N ALA A 3 -0.04 7.49 -23.01
CA ALA A 3 0.55 8.39 -22.01
C ALA A 3 0.33 7.91 -20.56
N ALA A 4 -0.83 7.31 -20.27
CA ALA A 4 -1.11 6.68 -18.98
C ALA A 4 -0.15 5.52 -18.64
N LEU A 5 0.24 4.70 -19.61
CA LEU A 5 1.21 3.62 -19.39
C LEU A 5 2.63 4.16 -19.13
N ALA A 6 3.00 5.25 -19.79
CA ALA A 6 4.28 5.91 -19.55
C ALA A 6 4.32 6.50 -18.12
N LEU A 7 3.21 7.11 -17.68
CA LEU A 7 3.05 7.62 -16.32
C LEU A 7 3.16 6.51 -15.28
N LEU A 8 2.44 5.41 -15.47
CA LEU A 8 2.49 4.23 -14.58
C LEU A 8 3.92 3.70 -14.44
N ARG A 9 4.66 3.55 -15.55
CA ARG A 9 6.06 3.10 -15.54
C ARG A 9 6.97 4.07 -14.81
N ARG A 10 6.78 5.38 -15.00
CA ARG A 10 7.51 6.42 -14.28
C ARG A 10 7.31 6.27 -12.77
N ASP A 11 6.04 6.20 -12.34
CA ASP A 11 5.70 6.18 -10.92
C ASP A 11 6.20 4.90 -10.22
N ILE A 12 6.12 3.74 -10.89
CA ILE A 12 6.71 2.50 -10.39
C ILE A 12 8.23 2.64 -10.24
N ALA A 13 8.91 3.19 -11.26
CA ALA A 13 10.37 3.36 -11.22
C ALA A 13 10.80 4.32 -10.11
N LEU A 14 10.07 5.42 -9.90
CA LEU A 14 10.32 6.39 -8.84
C LEU A 14 10.13 5.76 -7.45
N ALA A 15 9.03 5.02 -7.23
CA ALA A 15 8.77 4.36 -5.95
C ALA A 15 9.89 3.42 -5.53
N PHE A 16 10.44 2.62 -6.47
CA PHE A 16 11.58 1.74 -6.18
C PHE A 16 12.91 2.49 -5.97
N ARG A 17 13.11 3.62 -6.63
CA ARG A 17 14.34 4.43 -6.47
C ARG A 17 14.36 5.17 -5.14
N GLU A 18 13.23 5.66 -4.70
CA GLU A 18 13.10 6.36 -3.41
C GLU A 18 13.04 5.39 -2.22
N GLY A 19 12.40 4.23 -2.38
CA GLY A 19 12.37 3.13 -1.43
C GLY A 19 11.79 3.39 -0.03
N GLY A 20 11.76 4.65 0.40
CA GLY A 20 11.41 5.03 1.77
C GLY A 20 9.99 4.66 2.17
N ALA A 21 8.99 4.93 1.33
CA ALA A 21 7.60 4.63 1.63
C ALA A 21 7.34 3.12 1.72
N ILE A 22 7.92 2.36 0.79
CA ILE A 22 7.82 0.88 0.78
C ILE A 22 8.47 0.30 2.03
N GLY A 23 9.67 0.80 2.40
CA GLY A 23 10.39 0.36 3.59
C GLY A 23 9.61 0.60 4.89
N VAL A 24 8.98 1.77 5.02
CA VAL A 24 8.13 2.09 6.19
C VAL A 24 6.91 1.17 6.24
N ALA A 25 6.21 0.95 5.12
CA ALA A 25 5.05 0.07 5.07
C ALA A 25 5.41 -1.38 5.42
N LEU A 26 6.50 -1.91 4.86
CA LEU A 26 7.01 -3.25 5.17
C LEU A 26 7.44 -3.38 6.64
N GLY A 27 8.18 -2.40 7.17
CA GLY A 27 8.60 -2.37 8.56
C GLY A 27 7.42 -2.33 9.52
N PHE A 28 6.41 -1.52 9.23
CA PHE A 28 5.18 -1.45 10.01
C PHE A 28 4.42 -2.78 9.99
N TYR A 29 4.26 -3.39 8.82
CA TYR A 29 3.59 -4.68 8.65
C TYR A 29 4.29 -5.78 9.46
N LEU A 30 5.61 -5.88 9.32
CA LEU A 30 6.44 -6.81 10.09
C LEU A 30 6.28 -6.60 11.60
N MET A 31 6.36 -5.34 12.06
CA MET A 31 6.27 -4.99 13.47
C MET A 31 4.93 -5.39 14.07
N VAL A 32 3.81 -5.07 13.41
CA VAL A 32 2.46 -5.39 13.89
C VAL A 32 2.29 -6.91 14.05
N ILE A 33 2.71 -7.68 13.07
CA ILE A 33 2.57 -9.13 13.10
C ILE A 33 3.53 -9.78 14.11
N ALA A 34 4.77 -9.26 14.23
CA ALA A 34 5.73 -9.78 15.21
C ALA A 34 5.31 -9.53 16.67
N ILE A 35 4.58 -8.43 16.93
CA ILE A 35 4.08 -8.10 18.28
C ILE A 35 2.81 -8.89 18.62
N ALA A 36 2.03 -9.33 17.64
CA ALA A 36 0.74 -9.98 17.87
C ALA A 36 0.81 -11.18 18.85
N PRO A 37 1.78 -12.13 18.78
CA PRO A 37 1.90 -13.21 19.74
C PRO A 37 2.13 -12.76 21.18
N PHE A 38 2.81 -11.65 21.40
CA PHE A 38 3.05 -11.11 22.74
C PHE A 38 1.77 -10.52 23.36
N GLY A 39 0.89 -9.96 22.53
CA GLY A 39 -0.40 -9.43 22.99
C GLY A 39 -1.49 -10.47 23.16
N LEU A 40 -1.50 -11.52 22.32
CA LEU A 40 -2.52 -12.58 22.32
C LEU A 40 -2.15 -13.79 23.22
N GLY A 41 -0.88 -13.88 23.61
CA GLY A 41 -0.36 -15.02 24.36
C GLY A 41 0.07 -16.20 23.47
N PRO A 42 0.61 -17.29 24.09
CA PRO A 42 1.27 -18.38 23.39
C PRO A 42 0.30 -19.45 22.81
N ASP A 43 -1.00 -19.19 22.78
CA ASP A 43 -1.97 -20.14 22.22
C ASP A 43 -1.88 -20.17 20.68
N ILE A 44 -1.20 -21.21 20.17
CA ILE A 44 -0.97 -21.40 18.72
C ILE A 44 -2.28 -21.60 17.94
N ASN A 45 -3.32 -22.17 18.57
CA ASN A 45 -4.62 -22.35 17.91
C ASN A 45 -5.37 -21.03 17.78
N LEU A 46 -5.26 -20.16 18.78
CA LEU A 46 -5.80 -18.80 18.72
C LEU A 46 -5.07 -18.01 17.65
N LEU A 47 -3.74 -18.03 17.66
CA LEU A 47 -2.92 -17.32 16.67
C LEU A 47 -3.27 -17.74 15.24
N ALA A 48 -3.34 -19.03 14.95
CA ALA A 48 -3.71 -19.55 13.65
C ALA A 48 -5.11 -19.07 13.19
N ARG A 49 -6.07 -19.05 14.12
CA ARG A 49 -7.45 -18.65 13.83
C ARG A 49 -7.59 -17.17 13.52
N VAL A 50 -6.84 -16.29 14.21
CA VAL A 50 -6.90 -14.85 14.00
C VAL A 50 -5.93 -14.36 12.93
N ALA A 51 -4.95 -15.17 12.52
CA ALA A 51 -3.92 -14.82 11.56
C ALA A 51 -4.43 -14.14 10.29
N PRO A 52 -5.43 -14.66 9.55
CA PRO A 52 -5.88 -14.03 8.32
C PRO A 52 -6.44 -12.63 8.57
N GLY A 53 -7.19 -12.43 9.64
CA GLY A 53 -7.71 -11.12 10.01
C GLY A 53 -6.61 -10.13 10.39
N LEU A 54 -5.63 -10.57 11.19
CA LEU A 54 -4.49 -9.74 11.57
C LEU A 54 -3.63 -9.35 10.36
N LEU A 55 -3.35 -10.30 9.47
CA LEU A 55 -2.59 -10.06 8.25
C LEU A 55 -3.30 -9.05 7.34
N TRP A 56 -4.63 -9.16 7.20
CA TRP A 56 -5.40 -8.20 6.42
C TRP A 56 -5.43 -6.81 7.07
N ILE A 57 -5.70 -6.70 8.37
CA ILE A 57 -5.73 -5.42 9.08
C ILE A 57 -4.36 -4.74 9.02
N ALA A 58 -3.29 -5.49 9.31
CA ALA A 58 -1.94 -4.95 9.28
C ALA A 58 -1.52 -4.49 7.86
N LEU A 59 -1.90 -5.24 6.82
CA LEU A 59 -1.68 -4.86 5.43
C LEU A 59 -2.43 -3.57 5.09
N LEU A 60 -3.72 -3.46 5.46
CA LEU A 60 -4.52 -2.27 5.24
C LEU A 60 -3.89 -1.04 5.89
N LEU A 61 -3.49 -1.15 7.15
CA LEU A 61 -2.85 -0.05 7.89
C LEU A 61 -1.49 0.33 7.25
N ALA A 62 -0.69 -0.65 6.85
CA ALA A 62 0.58 -0.42 6.18
C ALA A 62 0.40 0.28 4.81
N ALA A 63 -0.61 -0.14 4.04
CA ALA A 63 -0.94 0.48 2.76
C ALA A 63 -1.43 1.93 2.94
N LEU A 64 -2.28 2.19 3.95
CA LEU A 64 -2.75 3.54 4.27
C LEU A 64 -1.61 4.44 4.76
N LEU A 65 -0.66 3.91 5.53
CA LEU A 65 0.50 4.66 6.01
C LEU A 65 1.40 5.16 4.88
N SER A 66 1.43 4.46 3.75
CA SER A 66 2.20 4.86 2.56
C SER A 66 1.39 5.68 1.55
N ALA A 67 0.09 5.82 1.75
CA ALA A 67 -0.81 6.42 0.77
C ALA A 67 -0.60 7.93 0.57
N ASP A 68 -0.15 8.64 1.58
CA ASP A 68 0.21 10.06 1.49
C ASP A 68 1.23 10.34 0.38
N ARG A 69 2.14 9.39 0.15
CA ARG A 69 3.18 9.49 -0.87
C ARG A 69 2.68 9.37 -2.32
N ILE A 70 1.42 8.93 -2.53
CA ILE A 70 0.85 8.75 -3.89
C ILE A 70 0.90 10.04 -4.72
N PHE A 71 0.65 11.18 -4.10
CA PHE A 71 0.59 12.49 -4.75
C PHE A 71 1.61 13.49 -4.20
N HIS A 72 2.16 13.25 -3.01
CA HIS A 72 2.97 14.20 -2.27
C HIS A 72 4.19 14.70 -3.07
N ASN A 73 4.96 13.79 -3.65
CA ASN A 73 6.15 14.13 -4.42
C ASN A 73 5.82 14.99 -5.65
N ASP A 74 4.77 14.61 -6.39
CA ASP A 74 4.35 15.39 -7.57
C ASP A 74 3.72 16.74 -7.19
N TYR A 75 3.20 16.86 -5.97
CA TYR A 75 2.72 18.13 -5.44
C TYR A 75 3.88 19.05 -5.06
N GLU A 76 4.91 18.52 -4.37
CA GLU A 76 6.06 19.28 -3.93
C GLU A 76 6.93 19.79 -5.09
N ASP A 77 7.09 18.99 -6.15
CA ASP A 77 7.90 19.34 -7.33
C ASP A 77 7.10 20.10 -8.41
N GLY A 78 5.78 20.34 -8.20
CA GLY A 78 4.90 21.05 -9.12
C GLY A 78 4.50 20.23 -10.36
N SER A 79 4.90 18.97 -10.48
CA SER A 79 4.53 18.13 -11.62
C SER A 79 3.04 17.78 -11.64
N LEU A 80 2.36 17.83 -10.49
CA LEU A 80 0.91 17.63 -10.41
C LEU A 80 0.14 18.70 -11.20
N ASP A 81 0.59 19.97 -11.16
CA ASP A 81 -0.01 21.06 -11.94
C ASP A 81 0.16 20.85 -13.44
N VAL A 82 1.36 20.42 -13.85
CA VAL A 82 1.65 20.08 -15.25
C VAL A 82 0.78 18.90 -15.72
N LEU A 83 0.61 17.87 -14.89
CA LEU A 83 -0.26 16.74 -15.19
C LEU A 83 -1.73 17.14 -15.30
N SER A 84 -2.18 18.12 -14.49
CA SER A 84 -3.56 18.63 -14.51
C SER A 84 -3.90 19.40 -15.78
N MET A 85 -2.90 20.07 -16.38
CA MET A 85 -3.03 20.80 -17.65
C MET A 85 -2.69 19.96 -18.88
N GLY A 86 -2.26 18.71 -18.67
CA GLY A 86 -1.82 17.82 -19.72
C GLY A 86 -2.97 17.19 -20.53
N PRO A 87 -2.66 16.46 -21.62
CA PRO A 87 -3.66 15.82 -22.47
C PRO A 87 -4.26 14.56 -21.86
N VAL A 88 -3.78 14.10 -20.69
CA VAL A 88 -4.27 12.91 -20.00
C VAL A 88 -5.38 13.28 -19.04
N PRO A 89 -6.57 12.65 -19.11
CA PRO A 89 -7.64 12.92 -18.16
C PRO A 89 -7.18 12.68 -16.69
N LEU A 90 -7.57 13.55 -15.76
CA LEU A 90 -7.20 13.44 -14.35
C LEU A 90 -7.57 12.09 -13.73
N ALA A 91 -8.70 11.52 -14.15
CA ALA A 91 -9.09 10.16 -13.74
C ALA A 91 -8.07 9.09 -14.15
N ALA A 92 -7.48 9.21 -15.34
CA ALA A 92 -6.43 8.29 -15.79
C ALA A 92 -5.10 8.52 -15.06
N VAL A 93 -4.78 9.76 -14.69
CA VAL A 93 -3.63 10.08 -13.83
C VAL A 93 -3.83 9.43 -12.45
N ALA A 94 -4.97 9.66 -11.80
CA ALA A 94 -5.29 9.07 -10.51
C ALA A 94 -5.27 7.52 -10.55
N ALA A 95 -5.84 6.92 -11.58
CA ALA A 95 -5.82 5.47 -11.77
C ALA A 95 -4.40 4.93 -11.94
N SER A 96 -3.56 5.60 -12.74
CA SER A 96 -2.15 5.19 -12.92
C SER A 96 -1.38 5.24 -11.60
N LYS A 97 -1.58 6.27 -10.80
CA LYS A 97 -0.93 6.43 -9.48
C LYS A 97 -1.43 5.39 -8.47
N SER A 98 -2.73 5.13 -8.42
CA SER A 98 -3.30 4.10 -7.56
C SER A 98 -2.78 2.70 -7.93
N LEU A 99 -2.66 2.40 -9.22
CA LEU A 99 -2.07 1.14 -9.70
C LEU A 99 -0.57 1.06 -9.41
N ALA A 100 0.17 2.17 -9.52
CA ALA A 100 1.57 2.20 -9.13
C ALA A 100 1.73 1.91 -7.63
N HIS A 101 0.95 2.56 -6.76
CA HIS A 101 0.94 2.30 -5.33
C HIS A 101 0.57 0.84 -5.01
N TRP A 102 -0.45 0.29 -5.66
CA TRP A 102 -0.80 -1.11 -5.52
C TRP A 102 0.37 -2.04 -5.86
N ALA A 103 1.00 -1.85 -7.02
CA ALA A 103 2.09 -2.69 -7.49
C ALA A 103 3.35 -2.58 -6.62
N THR A 104 3.66 -1.39 -6.10
CA THR A 104 4.90 -1.14 -5.35
C THR A 104 4.76 -1.32 -3.84
N THR A 105 3.55 -1.23 -3.29
CA THR A 105 3.30 -1.37 -1.85
C THR A 105 2.46 -2.60 -1.54
N CYS A 106 1.23 -2.69 -2.07
CA CYS A 106 0.32 -3.77 -1.68
C CYS A 106 0.77 -5.15 -2.16
N VAL A 107 1.33 -5.25 -3.37
CA VAL A 107 1.84 -6.53 -3.90
C VAL A 107 2.99 -7.07 -3.04
N PRO A 108 4.05 -6.31 -2.71
CA PRO A 108 5.10 -6.78 -1.80
C PRO A 108 4.57 -7.18 -0.42
N LEU A 109 3.62 -6.45 0.15
CA LEU A 109 2.99 -6.79 1.43
C LEU A 109 2.22 -8.11 1.34
N ALA A 110 1.44 -8.31 0.27
CA ALA A 110 0.70 -9.54 0.04
C ALA A 110 1.63 -10.75 -0.18
N LEU A 111 2.76 -10.55 -0.85
CA LEU A 111 3.77 -11.59 -1.05
C LEU A 111 4.56 -11.90 0.23
N LEU A 112 4.65 -10.97 1.18
CA LEU A 112 5.25 -11.20 2.49
C LEU A 112 4.28 -11.91 3.47
N ALA A 113 2.97 -11.82 3.25
CA ALA A 113 1.94 -12.39 4.10
C ALA A 113 2.12 -13.89 4.39
N PRO A 114 2.53 -14.78 3.45
CA PRO A 114 2.83 -16.17 3.73
C PRO A 114 3.86 -16.36 4.85
N VAL A 115 4.96 -15.63 4.79
CA VAL A 115 6.06 -15.73 5.77
C VAL A 115 5.54 -15.31 7.16
N LEU A 116 4.79 -14.22 7.21
CA LEU A 116 4.19 -13.72 8.45
C LEU A 116 3.06 -14.62 8.95
N GLY A 117 2.31 -15.25 8.06
CA GLY A 117 1.31 -16.24 8.38
C GLY A 117 1.91 -17.46 9.09
N LEU A 118 3.06 -17.94 8.60
CA LEU A 118 3.78 -19.05 9.25
C LEU A 118 4.23 -18.68 10.67
N LEU A 119 4.61 -17.43 10.92
CA LEU A 119 4.94 -16.93 12.26
C LEU A 119 3.73 -17.03 13.23
N LEU A 120 2.52 -16.87 12.70
CA LEU A 120 1.26 -17.00 13.45
C LEU A 120 0.69 -18.43 13.42
N ASN A 121 1.48 -19.43 13.00
CA ASN A 121 1.04 -20.83 12.84
C ASN A 121 -0.17 -21.00 11.89
N PHE A 122 -0.28 -20.11 10.87
CA PHE A 122 -1.36 -20.20 9.88
C PHE A 122 -1.17 -21.44 8.98
N PRO A 123 -2.24 -22.20 8.66
CA PRO A 123 -2.16 -23.43 7.87
C PRO A 123 -1.56 -23.19 6.47
N ILE A 124 -0.59 -24.01 6.09
CA ILE A 124 0.13 -23.86 4.81
C ILE A 124 -0.80 -24.05 3.61
N ASP A 125 -1.75 -24.95 3.71
CA ASP A 125 -2.76 -25.22 2.68
C ASP A 125 -3.71 -24.05 2.42
N ALA A 126 -3.92 -23.16 3.40
CA ALA A 126 -4.73 -21.97 3.27
C ALA A 126 -3.95 -20.72 2.76
N ILE A 127 -2.61 -20.77 2.72
CA ILE A 127 -1.76 -19.65 2.26
C ILE A 127 -2.09 -19.21 0.84
N PRO A 128 -2.26 -20.09 -0.17
CA PRO A 128 -2.55 -19.67 -1.52
C PRO A 128 -3.85 -18.86 -1.62
N LEU A 129 -4.88 -19.28 -0.87
CA LEU A 129 -6.14 -18.54 -0.83
C LEU A 129 -5.98 -17.15 -0.17
N LEU A 130 -5.21 -17.06 0.91
CA LEU A 130 -4.91 -15.80 1.58
C LEU A 130 -4.24 -14.82 0.61
N VAL A 131 -3.17 -15.24 -0.06
CA VAL A 131 -2.44 -14.41 -1.02
C VAL A 131 -3.34 -13.99 -2.18
N LEU A 132 -4.13 -14.91 -2.72
CA LEU A 132 -5.06 -14.61 -3.81
C LEU A 132 -6.09 -13.55 -3.40
N THR A 133 -6.71 -13.71 -2.22
CA THR A 133 -7.67 -12.72 -1.72
C THR A 133 -7.01 -11.35 -1.51
N MET A 134 -5.79 -11.32 -1.00
CA MET A 134 -5.03 -10.07 -0.84
C MET A 134 -4.72 -9.42 -2.19
N LEU A 135 -4.21 -10.16 -3.17
CA LEU A 135 -3.88 -9.62 -4.48
C LEU A 135 -5.12 -9.09 -5.23
N VAL A 136 -6.28 -9.74 -5.07
CA VAL A 136 -7.53 -9.32 -5.71
C VAL A 136 -8.20 -8.18 -4.96
N GLY A 137 -8.10 -8.14 -3.63
CA GLY A 137 -8.75 -7.13 -2.80
C GLY A 137 -7.99 -5.83 -2.67
N THR A 138 -6.65 -5.88 -2.67
CA THR A 138 -5.82 -4.69 -2.41
C THR A 138 -5.81 -3.62 -3.51
N PRO A 139 -6.13 -3.87 -4.80
CA PRO A 139 -6.36 -2.79 -5.74
C PRO A 139 -7.43 -1.80 -5.24
N ALA A 140 -8.55 -2.30 -4.72
CA ALA A 140 -9.61 -1.45 -4.17
C ALA A 140 -9.09 -0.59 -3.01
N VAL A 141 -8.25 -1.15 -2.14
CA VAL A 141 -7.60 -0.43 -1.04
C VAL A 141 -6.77 0.74 -1.57
N SER A 142 -5.94 0.52 -2.62
CA SER A 142 -5.12 1.57 -3.21
C SER A 142 -5.96 2.67 -3.85
N PHE A 143 -7.07 2.34 -4.48
CA PHE A 143 -7.98 3.36 -5.04
C PHE A 143 -8.64 4.19 -3.93
N ILE A 144 -9.12 3.57 -2.85
CA ILE A 144 -9.69 4.28 -1.70
C ILE A 144 -8.63 5.14 -1.03
N ALA A 145 -7.43 4.61 -0.83
CA ALA A 145 -6.30 5.31 -0.25
C ALA A 145 -5.91 6.55 -1.08
N SER A 146 -5.94 6.45 -2.43
CA SER A 146 -5.66 7.59 -3.32
C SER A 146 -6.70 8.71 -3.20
N ILE A 147 -7.98 8.38 -2.98
CA ILE A 147 -9.01 9.37 -2.69
C ILE A 147 -8.67 10.12 -1.39
N GLY A 148 -8.37 9.38 -0.32
CA GLY A 148 -7.94 9.96 0.95
C GLY A 148 -6.71 10.87 0.81
N ALA A 149 -5.67 10.39 0.13
CA ALA A 149 -4.46 11.14 -0.13
C ALA A 149 -4.71 12.44 -0.91
N SER A 150 -5.57 12.41 -1.93
CA SER A 150 -5.91 13.60 -2.71
C SER A 150 -6.64 14.68 -1.89
N LEU A 151 -7.46 14.29 -0.92
CA LEU A 151 -8.18 15.21 -0.05
C LEU A 151 -7.26 15.89 0.97
N THR A 152 -6.16 15.26 1.36
CA THR A 152 -5.21 15.79 2.35
C THR A 152 -4.14 16.70 1.75
N LEU A 153 -3.91 16.70 0.43
CA LEU A 153 -2.91 17.53 -0.23
C LEU A 153 -3.09 19.02 0.05
N GLY A 154 -4.33 19.52 0.09
CA GLY A 154 -4.63 20.94 0.34
C GLY A 154 -4.52 21.36 1.81
N SER A 155 -4.55 20.43 2.77
CA SER A 155 -4.55 20.75 4.20
C SER A 155 -3.15 21.06 4.75
N VAL A 156 -2.10 20.56 4.11
CA VAL A 156 -0.70 20.73 4.54
C VAL A 156 -0.18 22.14 4.22
N SER A 157 -0.77 22.84 3.24
CA SER A 157 -0.32 24.19 2.80
C SER A 157 -0.55 25.30 3.83
N TYR A 158 -1.36 25.11 4.85
CA TYR A 158 -1.72 26.17 5.81
C TYR A 158 -0.88 26.22 7.10
N THR A 159 0.08 25.31 7.28
CA THR A 159 0.89 25.22 8.50
C THR A 159 2.22 25.97 8.44
N HIS A 160 2.54 26.65 7.34
CA HIS A 160 3.77 27.45 7.15
C HIS A 160 3.47 28.94 6.87
N LEU A 161 2.63 29.58 7.69
CA LEU A 161 2.50 31.03 7.79
C LEU A 161 2.82 31.49 9.21
#